data_a66869c6952afaba4fa242f1a9584f47
#
_entry.id   a66869c6952afaba4fa242f1a9584f47
#
_cell.length_a   1.000
_cell.length_b   1.000
_cell.length_c   1.000
_cell.angle_alpha   90.00
_cell.angle_beta   90.00
_cell.angle_gamma   90.00
#
_symmetry.space_group_name_H-M   'P 1'
#
loop_
_entity.id
_entity.type
_entity.pdbx_description
1 polymer ?
#
loop_
_entity_poly.entity_id
_entity_poly.type
_entity_poly.pdbx_seq_one_letter_code
_entity_poly.pdbx_strand_id
1 'polypeptide(L)'
;SHRNMTINSIAKTNTDTQAKIVRDLEKLTTWTIIETNKYLETFEIYGKTLQDYKDTMNTADFTKFFQYIVNDVIEAGIEKLGINGVREEVSGYDYKFHDTPVEFKLMGGESKSSFATGNKTSHFGGAKTNLVWSIKYTFNNNKIDSFGMVVIDTDLTESNVWKSSSGRKDSFSTLELLNDEEGCILSQYGKIKKAVKKLHFLPLPTDILVAYYK
;
A
#
# COMPACT_ATOMS: atom_id res chain seq x y z
N SER A 1 0.58 14.66 25.57
CA SER A 1 -0.02 14.72 24.25
C SER A 1 -0.81 13.43 23.98
N HIS A 2 -1.87 13.52 23.26
CA HIS A 2 -2.70 12.37 22.89
C HIS A 2 -1.92 11.26 22.19
N ARG A 3 -0.87 11.60 21.47
CA ARG A 3 -0.01 10.66 20.77
C ARG A 3 0.70 9.70 21.71
N ASN A 4 1.14 10.18 22.85
CA ASN A 4 1.85 9.36 23.83
C ASN A 4 0.95 8.31 24.48
N MET A 5 -0.35 8.55 24.54
CA MET A 5 -1.32 7.62 25.12
C MET A 5 -1.75 6.53 24.14
N THR A 6 -1.80 6.84 22.84
CA THR A 6 -2.14 5.87 21.80
C THR A 6 -1.00 4.90 21.48
N ILE A 7 0.22 5.25 21.81
CA ILE A 7 1.42 4.49 21.47
C ILE A 7 1.75 3.39 22.48
N ASN A 8 1.01 3.29 23.58
CA ASN A 8 1.32 2.34 24.65
C ASN A 8 1.29 0.87 24.23
N SER A 9 0.62 0.56 23.14
CA SER A 9 0.50 -0.81 22.64
C SER A 9 1.46 -1.12 21.49
N ILE A 10 2.14 -0.10 20.92
CA ILE A 10 3.05 -0.25 19.78
C ILE A 10 4.35 0.47 20.12
N ALA A 11 5.45 -0.23 20.01
CA ALA A 11 6.76 0.41 20.10
C ALA A 11 6.93 1.36 18.91
N LYS A 12 7.12 2.63 19.19
CA LYS A 12 7.30 3.63 18.14
C LYS A 12 8.61 3.39 17.42
N THR A 13 8.52 3.22 16.09
CA THR A 13 9.69 3.11 15.24
C THR A 13 10.46 4.44 15.24
N ASN A 14 11.77 4.40 15.44
CA ASN A 14 12.59 5.60 15.39
C ASN A 14 12.63 6.17 13.96
N THR A 15 12.95 7.45 13.85
CA THR A 15 12.93 8.19 12.58
C THR A 15 13.88 7.58 11.53
N ASP A 16 15.06 7.12 11.95
CA ASP A 16 16.03 6.54 11.03
C ASP A 16 15.54 5.21 10.44
N THR A 17 14.97 4.35 11.28
CA THR A 17 14.38 3.09 10.84
C THR A 17 13.18 3.35 9.94
N GLN A 18 12.34 4.32 10.28
CA GLN A 18 11.19 4.70 9.48
C GLN A 18 11.61 5.18 8.08
N ALA A 19 12.67 5.99 8.00
CA ALA A 19 13.20 6.45 6.72
C ALA A 19 13.72 5.28 5.86
N LYS A 20 14.38 4.30 6.46
CA LYS A 20 14.83 3.09 5.76
C LYS A 20 13.66 2.29 5.22
N ILE A 21 12.61 2.10 6.03
CA ILE A 21 11.41 1.39 5.62
C ILE A 21 10.76 2.09 4.42
N VAL A 22 10.59 3.39 4.51
CA VAL A 22 10.00 4.19 3.43
C VAL A 22 10.80 4.02 2.14
N ARG A 23 12.12 4.13 2.22
CA ARG A 23 13.00 3.95 1.07
C ARG A 23 12.87 2.56 0.45
N ASP A 24 12.83 1.53 1.28
CA ASP A 24 12.66 0.16 0.80
C ASP A 24 11.28 -0.04 0.15
N LEU A 25 10.23 0.53 0.73
CA LEU A 25 8.88 0.43 0.16
C LEU A 25 8.75 1.16 -1.18
N GLU A 26 9.43 2.28 -1.35
CA GLU A 26 9.48 2.98 -2.64
C GLU A 26 10.11 2.09 -3.73
N LYS A 27 11.25 1.48 -3.43
CA LYS A 27 11.92 0.55 -4.35
C LYS A 27 11.05 -0.67 -4.64
N LEU A 28 10.55 -1.28 -3.58
CA LEU A 28 9.77 -2.51 -3.68
C LEU A 28 8.49 -2.30 -4.48
N THR A 29 7.82 -1.18 -4.30
CA THR A 29 6.62 -0.85 -5.06
C THR A 29 6.91 -0.78 -6.55
N THR A 30 7.93 -0.04 -6.95
CA THR A 30 8.31 0.10 -8.36
C THR A 30 8.67 -1.25 -8.97
N TRP A 31 9.52 -2.01 -8.27
CA TRP A 31 9.92 -3.34 -8.71
C TRP A 31 8.69 -4.24 -8.87
N THR A 32 7.80 -4.23 -7.89
CA THR A 32 6.59 -5.06 -7.89
C THR A 32 5.69 -4.76 -9.08
N ILE A 33 5.45 -3.48 -9.38
CA ILE A 33 4.61 -3.09 -10.52
C ILE A 33 5.23 -3.58 -11.84
N ILE A 34 6.52 -3.39 -12.03
CA ILE A 34 7.22 -3.81 -13.24
C ILE A 34 7.20 -5.32 -13.38
N GLU A 35 7.54 -6.06 -12.34
CA GLU A 35 7.58 -7.51 -12.36
C GLU A 35 6.19 -8.14 -12.50
N THR A 36 5.18 -7.56 -11.85
CA THR A 36 3.80 -8.00 -12.03
C THR A 36 3.40 -7.88 -13.50
N ASN A 37 3.68 -6.76 -14.14
CA ASN A 37 3.35 -6.57 -15.55
C ASN A 37 4.08 -7.55 -16.47
N LYS A 38 5.35 -7.84 -16.18
CA LYS A 38 6.09 -8.87 -16.94
C LYS A 38 5.46 -10.26 -16.76
N TYR A 39 5.11 -10.61 -15.53
CA TYR A 39 4.46 -11.89 -15.24
C TYR A 39 3.12 -12.03 -15.99
N LEU A 40 2.35 -10.96 -16.05
CA LEU A 40 1.04 -10.95 -16.69
C LEU A 40 1.12 -11.19 -18.21
N GLU A 41 2.24 -10.89 -18.85
CA GLU A 41 2.44 -11.17 -20.28
C GLU A 41 2.39 -12.67 -20.58
N THR A 42 2.76 -13.50 -19.60
CA THR A 42 2.79 -14.96 -19.74
C THR A 42 1.73 -15.66 -18.89
N PHE A 43 1.01 -14.94 -18.05
CA PHE A 43 -0.03 -15.54 -17.21
C PHE A 43 -1.19 -16.02 -18.05
N GLU A 44 -1.47 -17.30 -17.95
CA GLU A 44 -2.57 -17.94 -18.67
C GLU A 44 -3.04 -19.17 -17.92
N ILE A 45 -4.35 -19.30 -17.78
CA ILE A 45 -4.99 -20.51 -17.26
C ILE A 45 -6.02 -20.96 -18.30
N TYR A 46 -5.76 -22.08 -18.99
CA TYR A 46 -6.63 -22.57 -20.05
C TYR A 46 -7.00 -21.49 -21.07
N GLY A 47 -6.00 -20.73 -21.54
CA GLY A 47 -6.19 -19.68 -22.54
C GLY A 47 -6.76 -18.38 -22.01
N LYS A 48 -7.00 -18.26 -20.71
CA LYS A 48 -7.54 -17.05 -20.10
C LYS A 48 -6.45 -16.22 -19.46
N THR A 49 -6.40 -14.95 -19.84
CA THR A 49 -5.50 -13.95 -19.25
C THR A 49 -6.08 -13.41 -17.94
N LEU A 50 -5.30 -12.64 -17.20
CA LEU A 50 -5.83 -11.97 -16.01
C LEU A 50 -6.91 -10.95 -16.38
N GLN A 51 -6.80 -10.29 -17.54
CA GLN A 51 -7.85 -9.40 -18.05
C GLN A 51 -9.18 -10.13 -18.22
N ASP A 52 -9.14 -11.36 -18.72
CA ASP A 52 -10.35 -12.16 -18.86
C ASP A 52 -11.01 -12.43 -17.52
N TYR A 53 -10.23 -12.68 -16.46
CA TYR A 53 -10.76 -12.83 -15.11
C TYR A 53 -11.32 -11.53 -14.57
N LYS A 54 -10.65 -10.40 -14.81
CA LYS A 54 -11.17 -9.09 -14.42
C LYS A 54 -12.52 -8.80 -15.06
N ASP A 55 -12.67 -9.15 -16.34
CA ASP A 55 -13.88 -8.86 -17.09
C ASP A 55 -15.07 -9.72 -16.65
N THR A 56 -14.83 -10.87 -16.04
CA THR A 56 -15.86 -11.83 -15.64
C THR A 56 -16.11 -11.92 -14.14
N MET A 57 -15.13 -11.59 -13.31
CA MET A 57 -15.30 -11.58 -11.85
C MET A 57 -15.92 -10.28 -11.38
N ASN A 58 -16.61 -10.33 -10.23
CA ASN A 58 -16.98 -9.08 -9.57
C ASN A 58 -15.70 -8.39 -9.02
N THR A 59 -15.80 -7.09 -8.81
CA THR A 59 -14.65 -6.26 -8.42
C THR A 59 -13.97 -6.73 -7.14
N ALA A 60 -14.77 -7.14 -6.14
CA ALA A 60 -14.22 -7.59 -4.85
C ALA A 60 -13.43 -8.89 -5.00
N ASP A 61 -13.97 -9.85 -5.73
CA ASP A 61 -13.30 -11.14 -5.95
C ASP A 61 -12.04 -10.96 -6.80
N PHE A 62 -12.09 -10.14 -7.84
CA PHE A 62 -10.91 -9.84 -8.65
C PHE A 62 -9.81 -9.19 -7.81
N THR A 63 -10.17 -8.23 -6.97
CA THR A 63 -9.20 -7.54 -6.10
C THR A 63 -8.48 -8.51 -5.17
N LYS A 64 -9.21 -9.45 -4.57
CA LYS A 64 -8.62 -10.50 -3.74
C LYS A 64 -7.70 -11.42 -4.53
N PHE A 65 -8.15 -11.85 -5.70
CA PHE A 65 -7.36 -12.72 -6.58
C PHE A 65 -6.06 -12.02 -7.00
N PHE A 66 -6.18 -10.78 -7.44
CA PHE A 66 -5.02 -10.00 -7.85
C PHE A 66 -4.06 -9.71 -6.70
N GLN A 67 -4.60 -9.48 -5.52
CA GLN A 67 -3.79 -9.25 -4.32
C GLN A 67 -2.91 -10.45 -3.98
N TYR A 68 -3.39 -11.67 -4.16
CA TYR A 68 -2.55 -12.86 -3.98
C TYR A 68 -1.37 -12.88 -4.94
N ILE A 69 -1.61 -12.56 -6.20
CA ILE A 69 -0.54 -12.48 -7.21
C ILE A 69 0.48 -11.41 -6.82
N VAL A 70 0.01 -10.22 -6.48
CA VAL A 70 0.88 -9.10 -6.10
C VAL A 70 1.68 -9.41 -4.84
N ASN A 71 1.07 -10.04 -3.84
CA ASN A 71 1.79 -10.44 -2.63
C ASN A 71 2.92 -11.43 -2.91
N ASP A 72 2.71 -12.37 -3.82
CA ASP A 72 3.78 -13.30 -4.22
C ASP A 72 4.93 -12.57 -4.93
N VAL A 73 4.60 -11.58 -5.76
CA VAL A 73 5.60 -10.75 -6.42
C VAL A 73 6.36 -9.89 -5.40
N ILE A 74 5.67 -9.31 -4.43
CA ILE A 74 6.29 -8.54 -3.34
C ILE A 74 7.29 -9.42 -2.57
N GLU A 75 6.90 -10.63 -2.20
CA GLU A 75 7.77 -11.54 -1.48
C GLU A 75 9.05 -11.86 -2.28
N ALA A 76 8.89 -12.12 -3.58
CA ALA A 76 10.03 -12.31 -4.47
C ALA A 76 10.92 -11.05 -4.54
N GLY A 77 10.32 -9.87 -4.55
CA GLY A 77 11.03 -8.60 -4.57
C GLY A 77 11.83 -8.33 -3.31
N ILE A 78 11.31 -8.69 -2.15
CA ILE A 78 12.03 -8.58 -0.87
C ILE A 78 13.35 -9.35 -0.97
N GLU A 79 13.30 -10.57 -1.45
CA GLU A 79 14.49 -11.40 -1.63
C GLU A 79 15.42 -10.83 -2.71
N LYS A 80 14.87 -10.51 -3.87
CA LYS A 80 15.64 -10.05 -5.04
C LYS A 80 16.39 -8.75 -4.77
N LEU A 81 15.77 -7.84 -4.04
CA LEU A 81 16.34 -6.53 -3.73
C LEU A 81 17.19 -6.54 -2.46
N GLY A 82 17.27 -7.66 -1.75
CA GLY A 82 18.00 -7.75 -0.49
C GLY A 82 17.42 -6.87 0.60
N ILE A 83 16.10 -6.71 0.62
CA ILE A 83 15.42 -5.89 1.62
C ILE A 83 15.31 -6.68 2.92
N ASN A 84 15.55 -6.00 4.05
CA ASN A 84 15.28 -6.57 5.35
C ASN A 84 13.77 -6.57 5.61
N GLY A 85 13.11 -7.63 5.16
CA GLY A 85 11.67 -7.77 5.25
C GLY A 85 11.23 -9.21 5.17
N VAL A 86 10.05 -9.48 5.70
CA VAL A 86 9.43 -10.80 5.67
C VAL A 86 7.91 -10.64 5.59
N ARG A 87 7.29 -11.53 4.81
CA ARG A 87 5.83 -11.62 4.76
C ARG A 87 5.34 -12.42 5.95
N GLU A 88 4.45 -11.82 6.74
CA GLU A 88 3.78 -12.46 7.87
C GLU A 88 2.31 -12.05 7.83
N GLU A 89 1.44 -12.93 7.36
CA GLU A 89 0.01 -12.65 7.33
C GLU A 89 -0.62 -12.96 8.69
N VAL A 90 -0.61 -11.96 9.56
CA VAL A 90 -1.23 -12.05 10.87
C VAL A 90 -2.26 -10.93 11.04
N SER A 91 -3.10 -11.06 12.05
CA SER A 91 -4.07 -10.01 12.36
C SER A 91 -3.34 -8.70 12.71
N GLY A 92 -3.63 -7.66 11.96
CA GLY A 92 -3.12 -6.31 12.18
C GLY A 92 -1.95 -5.89 11.31
N TYR A 93 -1.28 -6.83 10.61
CA TYR A 93 -0.26 -6.47 9.63
C TYR A 93 0.05 -7.63 8.68
N ASP A 94 0.69 -7.35 7.56
CA ASP A 94 1.00 -8.33 6.51
C ASP A 94 2.50 -8.58 6.33
N TYR A 95 3.31 -7.59 6.67
CA TYR A 95 4.77 -7.64 6.49
C TYR A 95 5.48 -7.07 7.70
N LYS A 96 6.73 -7.49 7.90
CA LYS A 96 7.67 -6.75 8.74
C LYS A 96 8.82 -6.26 7.88
N PHE A 97 9.20 -5.01 8.08
CA PHE A 97 10.38 -4.41 7.47
C PHE A 97 11.25 -3.84 8.58
N HIS A 98 12.52 -4.26 8.64
CA HIS A 98 13.41 -3.90 9.75
C HIS A 98 12.76 -4.18 11.12
N ASP A 99 12.16 -5.36 11.24
CA ASP A 99 11.40 -5.81 12.41
C ASP A 99 10.18 -4.98 12.77
N THR A 100 9.78 -4.04 11.92
CA THR A 100 8.61 -3.18 12.13
C THR A 100 7.43 -3.70 11.35
N PRO A 101 6.29 -3.96 12.02
CA PRO A 101 5.07 -4.38 11.32
C PRO A 101 4.54 -3.30 10.38
N VAL A 102 4.08 -3.72 9.20
CA VAL A 102 3.50 -2.85 8.18
C VAL A 102 2.26 -3.52 7.61
N GLU A 103 1.16 -2.79 7.59
CA GLU A 103 -0.07 -3.22 6.93
C GLU A 103 0.01 -2.86 5.45
N PHE A 104 -0.30 -3.81 4.57
CA PHE A 104 -0.34 -3.59 3.13
C PHE A 104 -1.77 -3.56 2.62
N LYS A 105 -2.09 -2.56 1.81
CA LYS A 105 -3.39 -2.43 1.14
C LYS A 105 -3.21 -2.21 -0.36
N LEU A 106 -3.91 -3.03 -1.14
CA LEU A 106 -3.97 -2.90 -2.59
C LEU A 106 -5.40 -2.54 -3.00
N MET A 107 -5.55 -1.45 -3.75
CA MET A 107 -6.86 -0.94 -4.14
C MET A 107 -6.94 -0.71 -5.63
N GLY A 108 -7.97 -1.28 -6.26
CA GLY A 108 -8.30 -0.98 -7.65
C GLY A 108 -9.22 0.24 -7.76
N GLY A 109 -9.13 0.95 -8.87
CA GLY A 109 -10.06 1.98 -9.27
C GLY A 109 -9.52 3.40 -9.34
N GLU A 110 -10.13 4.17 -10.22
CA GLU A 110 -9.72 5.55 -10.52
C GLU A 110 -10.50 6.58 -9.72
N SER A 111 -11.67 6.20 -9.19
CA SER A 111 -12.70 7.16 -8.79
C SER A 111 -12.64 7.62 -7.34
N LYS A 112 -11.78 7.01 -6.53
CA LYS A 112 -11.75 7.32 -5.09
C LYS A 112 -10.58 8.23 -4.75
N SER A 113 -10.90 9.30 -4.03
CA SER A 113 -9.92 10.26 -3.49
C SER A 113 -9.32 9.80 -2.15
N SER A 114 -9.34 8.49 -1.87
CA SER A 114 -8.91 7.98 -0.58
C SER A 114 -8.18 6.65 -0.72
N PHE A 115 -7.41 6.29 0.30
CA PHE A 115 -6.75 5.01 0.40
C PHE A 115 -7.35 4.18 1.54
N ALA A 116 -7.56 2.90 1.31
CA ALA A 116 -8.02 1.99 2.35
C ALA A 116 -6.90 1.77 3.38
N THR A 117 -7.28 1.72 4.64
CA THR A 117 -6.34 1.58 5.75
C THR A 117 -6.59 0.37 6.62
N GLY A 118 -7.77 -0.23 6.53
CA GLY A 118 -8.13 -1.37 7.34
C GLY A 118 -8.86 -0.99 8.63
N ASN A 119 -8.80 -1.86 9.62
CA ASN A 119 -9.59 -1.73 10.84
C ASN A 119 -9.02 -0.64 11.75
N LYS A 120 -9.89 0.20 12.29
CA LYS A 120 -9.53 1.27 13.21
C LYS A 120 -8.73 0.77 14.41
N THR A 121 -9.14 -0.33 15.01
CA THR A 121 -8.44 -0.88 16.18
C THR A 121 -7.07 -1.43 15.84
N SER A 122 -6.81 -1.75 14.57
CA SER A 122 -5.50 -2.18 14.11
C SER A 122 -4.50 -1.02 13.98
N HIS A 123 -4.99 0.22 13.95
CA HIS A 123 -4.16 1.41 13.75
C HIS A 123 -4.26 2.43 14.89
N PHE A 124 -5.32 2.36 15.68
CA PHE A 124 -5.59 3.34 16.74
C PHE A 124 -5.93 2.64 18.05
N GLY A 125 -4.94 2.33 18.84
CA GLY A 125 -5.11 1.69 20.13
C GLY A 125 -5.19 0.16 20.05
N GLY A 126 -4.31 -0.54 20.70
CA GLY A 126 -4.20 -2.00 20.68
C GLY A 126 -3.67 -2.56 19.37
N ALA A 127 -3.22 -1.71 18.49
CA ALA A 127 -2.77 -2.09 17.17
C ALA A 127 -1.44 -2.83 17.16
N LYS A 128 -1.22 -3.65 16.15
CA LYS A 128 0.06 -4.32 15.90
C LYS A 128 0.99 -3.47 15.03
N THR A 129 0.46 -2.46 14.36
CA THR A 129 1.25 -1.53 13.56
C THR A 129 0.58 -0.18 13.44
N ASN A 130 1.38 0.84 13.25
CA ASN A 130 0.98 2.18 12.87
C ASN A 130 1.39 2.54 11.44
N LEU A 131 2.11 1.68 10.74
CA LEU A 131 2.53 1.94 9.38
C LEU A 131 1.62 1.23 8.39
N VAL A 132 1.13 1.99 7.41
CA VAL A 132 0.30 1.49 6.32
C VAL A 132 0.98 1.79 5.00
N TRP A 133 1.17 0.76 4.21
CA TRP A 133 1.69 0.84 2.85
C TRP A 133 0.55 0.53 1.89
N SER A 134 0.12 1.51 1.12
CA SER A 134 -1.00 1.36 0.19
C SER A 134 -0.57 1.61 -1.24
N ILE A 135 -1.07 0.74 -2.12
CA ILE A 135 -0.95 0.93 -3.56
C ILE A 135 -2.35 1.03 -4.14
N LYS A 136 -2.59 2.07 -4.92
CA LYS A 136 -3.79 2.25 -5.71
C LYS A 136 -3.43 2.13 -7.18
N TYR A 137 -4.17 1.31 -7.91
CA TYR A 137 -3.82 0.99 -9.29
C TYR A 137 -5.02 1.06 -10.22
N THR A 138 -4.75 1.21 -11.51
CA THR A 138 -5.71 0.95 -12.57
C THR A 138 -5.22 -0.23 -13.39
N PHE A 139 -6.12 -1.10 -13.81
CA PHE A 139 -5.80 -2.30 -14.57
C PHE A 139 -6.54 -2.28 -15.90
N ASN A 140 -5.81 -2.21 -16.99
CA ASN A 140 -6.35 -2.19 -18.35
C ASN A 140 -5.39 -2.88 -19.30
N ASN A 141 -5.93 -3.54 -20.31
CA ASN A 141 -5.11 -4.20 -21.34
C ASN A 141 -4.13 -5.20 -20.74
N ASN A 142 -4.62 -5.98 -19.78
CA ASN A 142 -3.87 -7.04 -19.11
C ASN A 142 -2.61 -6.54 -18.39
N LYS A 143 -2.65 -5.35 -17.86
CA LYS A 143 -1.53 -4.77 -17.09
C LYS A 143 -2.00 -3.71 -16.11
N ILE A 144 -1.14 -3.43 -15.13
CA ILE A 144 -1.25 -2.22 -14.33
C ILE A 144 -0.76 -1.08 -15.22
N ASP A 145 -1.67 -0.19 -15.64
CA ASP A 145 -1.34 0.91 -16.53
C ASP A 145 -1.07 2.22 -15.78
N SER A 146 -1.45 2.28 -14.52
CA SER A 146 -1.21 3.45 -13.68
C SER A 146 -1.27 3.03 -12.21
N PHE A 147 -0.45 3.64 -11.38
CA PHE A 147 -0.48 3.39 -9.93
C PHE A 147 -0.06 4.62 -9.14
N GLY A 148 -0.48 4.65 -7.89
CA GLY A 148 0.02 5.57 -6.88
C GLY A 148 0.31 4.80 -5.61
N MET A 149 1.38 5.16 -4.91
CA MET A 149 1.78 4.57 -3.65
C MET A 149 1.76 5.61 -2.55
N VAL A 150 1.32 5.23 -1.37
CA VAL A 150 1.44 6.07 -0.19
C VAL A 150 1.89 5.23 1.00
N VAL A 151 2.75 5.79 1.82
CA VAL A 151 3.15 5.23 3.13
C VAL A 151 2.70 6.21 4.20
N ILE A 152 1.93 5.72 5.15
CA ILE A 152 1.27 6.53 6.16
C ILE A 152 1.68 6.06 7.55
N ASP A 153 1.96 7.02 8.43
CA ASP A 153 2.09 6.78 9.86
C ASP A 153 0.78 7.18 10.55
N THR A 154 0.02 6.20 10.98
CA THR A 154 -1.29 6.44 11.60
C THR A 154 -1.21 7.05 13.00
N ASP A 155 -0.05 6.95 13.66
CA ASP A 155 0.16 7.59 14.96
C ASP A 155 0.16 9.12 14.86
N LEU A 156 0.47 9.64 13.68
CA LEU A 156 0.51 11.08 13.45
C LEU A 156 -0.83 11.65 12.98
N THR A 157 -1.83 10.78 12.83
CA THR A 157 -3.08 11.13 12.17
C THR A 157 -4.21 11.31 13.19
N GLU A 158 -4.81 12.48 13.18
CA GLU A 158 -6.01 12.76 13.94
C GLU A 158 -7.27 12.30 13.19
N SER A 159 -8.36 12.10 13.93
CA SER A 159 -9.60 11.54 13.39
C SER A 159 -10.25 12.38 12.28
N ASN A 160 -9.91 13.64 12.14
CA ASN A 160 -10.45 14.52 11.11
C ASN A 160 -9.90 14.21 9.71
N VAL A 161 -8.77 13.52 9.63
CA VAL A 161 -8.18 13.08 8.35
C VAL A 161 -8.77 11.74 7.91
N TRP A 162 -9.33 10.98 8.84
CA TRP A 162 -9.84 9.64 8.63
C TRP A 162 -11.36 9.60 8.58
N LYS A 163 -11.92 8.85 7.64
CA LYS A 163 -13.35 8.59 7.61
C LYS A 163 -13.63 7.13 7.89
N SER A 164 -14.63 6.89 8.73
CA SER A 164 -15.17 5.55 8.91
C SER A 164 -15.82 5.07 7.62
N SER A 165 -15.63 3.79 7.32
CA SER A 165 -16.41 3.17 6.26
C SER A 165 -17.88 3.08 6.70
N SER A 166 -18.79 3.28 5.75
CA SER A 166 -20.21 3.13 6.00
C SER A 166 -20.51 1.73 6.52
N GLY A 167 -21.27 1.63 7.60
CA GLY A 167 -21.75 0.38 8.18
C GLY A 167 -20.84 -0.30 9.21
N ARG A 168 -19.65 0.24 9.50
CA ARG A 168 -18.75 -0.29 10.53
C ARG A 168 -18.29 0.79 11.47
N LYS A 169 -18.65 0.69 12.75
CA LYS A 169 -18.34 1.70 13.76
C LYS A 169 -16.88 1.73 14.19
N ASP A 170 -16.18 0.62 14.06
CA ASP A 170 -14.82 0.43 14.59
C ASP A 170 -13.73 0.38 13.52
N SER A 171 -14.07 0.68 12.26
CA SER A 171 -13.09 0.66 11.19
C SER A 171 -13.04 1.97 10.41
N PHE A 172 -11.82 2.39 10.10
CA PHE A 172 -11.53 3.38 9.09
C PHE A 172 -11.03 2.65 7.85
N SER A 173 -11.89 2.52 6.85
CA SER A 173 -11.50 1.86 5.61
C SER A 173 -10.81 2.80 4.65
N THR A 174 -10.89 4.10 4.89
CA THR A 174 -10.35 5.11 3.99
C THR A 174 -9.67 6.24 4.73
N LEU A 175 -8.55 6.67 4.19
CA LEU A 175 -7.92 7.91 4.54
C LEU A 175 -8.33 8.98 3.54
N GLU A 176 -8.88 10.07 4.00
CA GLU A 176 -9.18 11.20 3.13
C GLU A 176 -7.93 12.09 2.99
N LEU A 177 -7.35 12.06 1.80
CA LEU A 177 -6.08 12.74 1.53
C LEU A 177 -6.31 14.18 1.09
N LEU A 178 -6.98 14.97 1.91
CA LEU A 178 -7.27 16.36 1.61
C LEU A 178 -6.09 17.30 1.88
N ASN A 179 -5.35 16.99 2.93
CA ASN A 179 -4.14 17.70 3.32
C ASN A 179 -3.32 16.78 4.23
N ASP A 180 -2.09 17.16 4.49
CA ASP A 180 -1.18 16.43 5.35
C ASP A 180 -0.55 17.36 6.39
N GLU A 181 -1.36 18.20 7.03
CA GLU A 181 -0.91 19.16 8.05
C GLU A 181 -0.20 18.47 9.22
N GLU A 182 -0.61 17.24 9.55
CA GLU A 182 -0.02 16.47 10.64
C GLU A 182 1.26 15.73 10.24
N GLY A 183 1.61 15.73 8.95
CA GLY A 183 2.77 14.99 8.46
C GLY A 183 2.62 13.49 8.56
N CYS A 184 1.41 12.97 8.41
CA CYS A 184 1.14 11.53 8.49
C CYS A 184 1.56 10.78 7.23
N ILE A 185 1.65 11.46 6.11
CA ILE A 185 2.11 10.85 4.85
C ILE A 185 3.63 10.94 4.80
N LEU A 186 4.26 9.79 4.90
CA LEU A 186 5.72 9.69 4.90
C LEU A 186 6.30 9.65 3.49
N SER A 187 5.52 9.14 2.54
CA SER A 187 5.92 9.03 1.14
C SER A 187 4.68 8.92 0.25
N GLN A 188 4.77 9.49 -0.94
CA GLN A 188 3.73 9.38 -1.97
C GLN A 188 4.36 9.47 -3.35
N TYR A 189 4.25 8.40 -4.13
CA TYR A 189 4.89 8.33 -5.44
C TYR A 189 3.96 7.71 -6.48
N GLY A 190 4.31 7.97 -7.72
CA GLY A 190 3.63 7.39 -8.87
C GLY A 190 2.57 8.32 -9.44
N LYS A 191 1.64 7.71 -10.18
CA LYS A 191 0.60 8.45 -10.87
C LYS A 191 -0.62 7.57 -10.99
N ILE A 192 -1.78 8.10 -10.74
CA ILE A 192 -3.04 7.46 -11.07
C ILE A 192 -3.81 8.29 -12.10
N LYS A 193 -4.55 7.59 -12.95
CA LYS A 193 -5.18 8.15 -14.14
C LYS A 193 -6.14 9.29 -13.83
N LYS A 194 -6.89 9.17 -12.75
CA LYS A 194 -7.64 10.27 -12.16
C LYS A 194 -6.91 10.75 -10.92
N ALA A 195 -6.52 11.98 -10.93
CA ALA A 195 -5.87 12.58 -9.78
C ALA A 195 -6.78 12.51 -8.56
N VAL A 196 -6.22 12.11 -7.45
CA VAL A 196 -6.87 12.22 -6.15
C VAL A 196 -6.99 13.71 -5.84
N LYS A 197 -8.20 14.16 -5.50
CA LYS A 197 -8.41 15.57 -5.12
C LYS A 197 -7.44 15.96 -4.00
N LYS A 198 -6.77 17.08 -4.18
CA LYS A 198 -5.86 17.67 -3.19
C LYS A 198 -4.66 16.83 -2.79
N LEU A 199 -4.41 15.73 -3.49
CA LEU A 199 -3.19 14.95 -3.30
C LEU A 199 -2.37 14.97 -4.58
N HIS A 200 -1.10 15.30 -4.46
CA HIS A 200 -0.16 15.29 -5.56
C HIS A 200 0.84 14.16 -5.36
N PHE A 201 0.87 13.23 -6.29
CA PHE A 201 1.88 12.18 -6.28
C PHE A 201 3.16 12.68 -6.92
N LEU A 202 4.27 12.48 -6.21
CA LEU A 202 5.59 12.79 -6.72
C LEU A 202 5.99 11.76 -7.78
N PRO A 203 6.81 12.14 -8.77
CA PRO A 203 7.38 11.15 -9.68
C PRO A 203 8.32 10.23 -8.90
N LEU A 204 8.45 8.99 -9.36
CA LEU A 204 9.40 8.05 -8.77
C LEU A 204 10.82 8.62 -8.90
N PRO A 205 11.64 8.55 -7.84
CA PRO A 205 13.01 9.00 -7.89
C PRO A 205 13.81 8.29 -9.00
N THR A 206 14.64 9.04 -9.72
CA THR A 206 15.39 8.52 -10.85
C THR A 206 16.31 7.36 -10.46
N ASP A 207 16.90 7.40 -9.28
CA ASP A 207 17.77 6.33 -8.80
C ASP A 207 17.01 5.02 -8.56
N ILE A 208 15.74 5.09 -8.15
CA ILE A 208 14.88 3.90 -8.04
C ILE A 208 14.64 3.31 -9.42
N LEU A 209 14.29 4.14 -10.40
CA LEU A 209 14.07 3.68 -11.77
C LEU A 209 15.33 3.07 -12.38
N VAL A 210 16.46 3.71 -12.21
CA VAL A 210 17.76 3.22 -12.74
C VAL A 210 18.11 1.86 -12.13
N ALA A 211 17.83 1.63 -10.86
CA ALA A 211 18.12 0.35 -10.21
C ALA A 211 17.38 -0.83 -10.85
N TYR A 212 16.27 -0.59 -11.55
CA TYR A 212 15.49 -1.65 -12.20
C TYR A 212 15.89 -1.94 -13.64
N TYR A 213 16.43 -0.96 -14.33
CA TYR A 213 16.74 -1.07 -15.75
C TYR A 213 18.21 -1.43 -16.00
N LYS A 214 18.93 -1.61 -14.94
CA LYS A 214 20.28 -2.16 -14.98
C LYS A 214 20.28 -3.61 -14.55
#